data_9ee847760cbd3f90f7d2e2db782fb8aa
#
_entry.id   9ee847760cbd3f90f7d2e2db782fb8aa
#
_cell.length_a   1.000
_cell.length_b   1.000
_cell.length_c   1.000
_cell.angle_alpha   90.00
_cell.angle_beta   90.00
_cell.angle_gamma   90.00
#
_symmetry.space_group_name_H-M   'P 1'
#
loop_
_entity.id
_entity.type
_entity.pdbx_description
1 polymer ?
#
loop_
_entity_poly.entity_id
_entity_poly.type
_entity_poly.pdbx_seq_one_letter_code
_entity_poly.pdbx_strand_id
1 'polypeptide(L)'
;VRKTDENGRDHFKTHGNAGEKMASQILRRLKFDNDTIAQVIHLIYWHDYRPAPEEKAVRRAIHKVGEDLFPLFLKVQRADNLAQSMYLREEKLARIDGVEKLYHEIMEKHQCVSLKTLAVTGRDLIAEGMKPGPQMGAVLQELLEVVLDQPEMNEKEKLLAWWKEHGTCQKAEGTL
;
A
#
# COMPACT_ATOMS: atom_id res chain seq x y z
N VAL A 1 17.20 -18.70 -6.17
CA VAL A 1 16.97 -17.34 -5.66
C VAL A 1 18.24 -16.48 -5.78
N ARG A 2 19.44 -17.01 -5.46
CA ARG A 2 20.71 -16.29 -5.62
C ARG A 2 21.14 -16.26 -7.10
N LYS A 3 21.40 -15.07 -7.64
CA LYS A 3 22.04 -14.86 -8.94
C LYS A 3 23.18 -13.86 -8.75
N THR A 4 24.36 -14.20 -9.25
CA THR A 4 25.53 -13.31 -9.23
C THR A 4 25.59 -12.56 -10.57
N ASP A 5 25.74 -11.25 -10.55
CA ASP A 5 25.90 -10.42 -11.75
C ASP A 5 27.34 -10.46 -12.28
N GLU A 6 27.58 -9.81 -13.43
CA GLU A 6 28.88 -9.74 -14.10
C GLU A 6 29.97 -9.04 -13.26
N ASN A 7 29.55 -8.26 -12.24
CA ASN A 7 30.43 -7.58 -11.30
C ASN A 7 30.67 -8.38 -10.00
N GLY A 8 30.23 -9.65 -9.95
CA GLY A 8 30.39 -10.52 -8.78
C GLY A 8 29.43 -10.20 -7.62
N ARG A 9 28.38 -9.40 -7.83
CA ARG A 9 27.39 -9.08 -6.81
C ARG A 9 26.26 -10.08 -6.82
N ASP A 10 25.88 -10.54 -5.62
CA ASP A 10 24.75 -11.44 -5.45
C ASP A 10 23.43 -10.67 -5.40
N HIS A 11 22.48 -11.13 -6.20
CA HIS A 11 21.12 -10.66 -6.22
C HIS A 11 20.17 -11.81 -5.81
N PHE A 12 19.27 -11.49 -4.90
CA PHE A 12 18.28 -12.44 -4.38
C PHE A 12 16.88 -12.08 -4.90
N LYS A 13 16.70 -12.03 -6.22
CA LYS A 13 15.38 -11.73 -6.83
C LYS A 13 14.36 -12.76 -6.36
N THR A 14 13.13 -12.29 -6.05
CA THR A 14 12.01 -13.11 -5.56
C THR A 14 12.20 -13.76 -4.18
N HIS A 15 13.18 -13.32 -3.38
CA HIS A 15 13.39 -13.87 -2.03
C HIS A 15 12.19 -13.58 -1.11
N GLY A 16 11.46 -12.48 -1.30
CA GLY A 16 10.22 -12.19 -0.57
C GLY A 16 9.17 -13.29 -0.72
N ASN A 17 8.88 -13.71 -1.95
CA ASN A 17 7.90 -14.77 -2.21
C ASN A 17 8.33 -16.15 -1.66
N ALA A 18 9.63 -16.44 -1.70
CA ALA A 18 10.15 -17.68 -1.11
C ALA A 18 10.11 -17.63 0.42
N GLY A 19 10.48 -16.49 1.00
CA GLY A 19 10.42 -16.22 2.43
C GLY A 19 9.00 -16.30 2.99
N GLU A 20 8.02 -15.73 2.29
CA GLU A 20 6.60 -15.79 2.62
C GLU A 20 6.09 -17.23 2.78
N LYS A 21 6.35 -18.08 1.77
CA LYS A 21 5.95 -19.50 1.82
C LYS A 21 6.63 -20.24 2.98
N MET A 22 7.92 -20.02 3.15
CA MET A 22 8.71 -20.65 4.22
C MET A 22 8.22 -20.20 5.60
N ALA A 23 8.03 -18.91 5.82
CA ALA A 23 7.53 -18.34 7.07
C ALA A 23 6.14 -18.90 7.41
N SER A 24 5.23 -18.97 6.42
CA SER A 24 3.89 -19.55 6.60
C SER A 24 3.95 -20.98 7.12
N GLN A 25 4.80 -21.82 6.51
CA GLN A 25 4.94 -23.23 6.92
C GLN A 25 5.53 -23.36 8.34
N ILE A 26 6.58 -22.58 8.65
CA ILE A 26 7.26 -22.59 9.96
C ILE A 26 6.30 -22.14 11.05
N LEU A 27 5.63 -20.99 10.87
CA LEU A 27 4.74 -20.42 11.87
C LEU A 27 3.52 -21.30 12.14
N ARG A 28 2.94 -21.91 11.09
CA ARG A 28 1.86 -22.90 11.25
C ARG A 28 2.32 -24.13 12.03
N ARG A 29 3.51 -24.65 11.74
CA ARG A 29 4.10 -25.78 12.49
C ARG A 29 4.31 -25.42 13.96
N LEU A 30 4.70 -24.18 14.25
CA LEU A 30 4.90 -23.65 15.59
C LEU A 30 3.58 -23.24 16.28
N LYS A 31 2.44 -23.41 15.59
CA LYS A 31 1.07 -23.10 16.10
C LYS A 31 0.86 -21.64 16.48
N PHE A 32 1.49 -20.71 15.74
CA PHE A 32 1.12 -19.30 15.82
C PHE A 32 -0.33 -19.10 15.35
N ASP A 33 -1.00 -18.07 15.88
CA ASP A 33 -2.33 -17.69 15.44
C ASP A 33 -2.33 -17.15 14.00
N ASN A 34 -3.48 -17.17 13.35
CA ASN A 34 -3.61 -16.78 11.94
C ASN A 34 -3.30 -15.30 11.70
N ASP A 35 -3.63 -14.42 12.65
CA ASP A 35 -3.40 -12.97 12.51
C ASP A 35 -1.90 -12.67 12.58
N THR A 36 -1.17 -13.26 13.51
CA THR A 36 0.29 -13.17 13.57
C THR A 36 0.93 -13.71 12.29
N ILE A 37 0.46 -14.86 11.79
CA ILE A 37 0.97 -15.44 10.53
C ILE A 37 0.73 -14.48 9.37
N ALA A 38 -0.47 -13.92 9.25
CA ALA A 38 -0.83 -13.00 8.17
C ALA A 38 0.03 -11.72 8.21
N GLN A 39 0.24 -11.13 9.39
CA GLN A 39 1.08 -9.95 9.57
C GLN A 39 2.54 -10.20 9.20
N VAL A 40 3.12 -11.31 9.66
CA VAL A 40 4.52 -11.66 9.36
C VAL A 40 4.71 -11.88 7.86
N ILE A 41 3.80 -12.63 7.22
CA ILE A 41 3.85 -12.88 5.77
C ILE A 41 3.74 -11.56 5.00
N HIS A 42 2.83 -10.69 5.39
CA HIS A 42 2.63 -9.38 4.76
C HIS A 42 3.87 -8.49 4.88
N LEU A 43 4.51 -8.45 6.06
CA LEU A 43 5.77 -7.71 6.26
C LEU A 43 6.92 -8.30 5.44
N ILE A 44 7.02 -9.63 5.35
CA ILE A 44 8.02 -10.30 4.50
C ILE A 44 7.79 -9.95 3.02
N TYR A 45 6.54 -9.90 2.57
CA TYR A 45 6.22 -9.53 1.19
C TYR A 45 6.66 -8.09 0.86
N TRP A 46 6.41 -7.14 1.77
CA TRP A 46 6.66 -5.74 1.55
C TRP A 46 8.04 -5.23 2.00
N HIS A 47 8.86 -6.03 2.71
CA HIS A 47 10.11 -5.54 3.33
C HIS A 47 11.08 -4.83 2.37
N ASP A 48 11.10 -5.24 1.10
CA ASP A 48 11.94 -4.65 0.05
C ASP A 48 11.26 -3.47 -0.70
N TYR A 49 10.00 -3.16 -0.39
CA TYR A 49 9.31 -2.04 -0.99
C TYR A 49 9.87 -0.72 -0.44
N ARG A 50 10.38 0.13 -1.31
CA ARG A 50 11.13 1.35 -0.96
C ARG A 50 10.43 2.58 -1.51
N PRO A 51 9.39 3.12 -0.82
CA PRO A 51 8.74 4.34 -1.26
C PRO A 51 9.71 5.53 -1.24
N ALA A 52 9.54 6.44 -2.19
CA ALA A 52 10.22 7.72 -2.16
C ALA A 52 9.69 8.55 -0.98
N PRO A 53 10.52 9.42 -0.35
CA PRO A 53 10.08 10.33 0.70
C PRO A 53 9.31 11.53 0.11
N GLU A 54 8.17 11.24 -0.52
CA GLU A 54 7.21 12.16 -1.13
C GLU A 54 5.80 11.82 -0.65
N GLU A 55 4.98 12.81 -0.34
CA GLU A 55 3.66 12.61 0.27
C GLU A 55 2.80 11.60 -0.51
N LYS A 56 2.72 11.73 -1.84
CA LYS A 56 1.97 10.82 -2.71
C LYS A 56 2.49 9.38 -2.62
N ALA A 57 3.81 9.19 -2.68
CA ALA A 57 4.42 7.87 -2.60
C ALA A 57 4.20 7.24 -1.22
N VAL A 58 4.25 8.04 -0.15
CA VAL A 58 4.01 7.57 1.22
C VAL A 58 2.54 7.21 1.43
N ARG A 59 1.56 8.02 0.95
CA ARG A 59 0.13 7.63 1.01
C ARG A 59 -0.13 6.29 0.31
N ARG A 60 0.42 6.10 -0.88
CA ARG A 60 0.32 4.83 -1.61
C ARG A 60 1.01 3.67 -0.89
N ALA A 61 2.12 3.94 -0.21
CA ALA A 61 2.81 2.94 0.60
C ALA A 61 1.98 2.54 1.83
N ILE A 62 1.41 3.51 2.54
CA ILE A 62 0.50 3.25 3.67
C ILE A 62 -0.70 2.42 3.20
N HIS A 63 -1.30 2.76 2.06
CA HIS A 63 -2.40 2.00 1.49
C HIS A 63 -2.01 0.53 1.21
N LYS A 64 -0.86 0.29 0.60
CA LYS A 64 -0.38 -1.06 0.23
C LYS A 64 0.00 -1.91 1.44
N VAL A 65 0.72 -1.33 2.39
CA VAL A 65 1.23 -2.03 3.57
C VAL A 65 0.14 -2.16 4.65
N GLY A 66 -0.79 -1.23 4.67
CA GLY A 66 -1.80 -1.11 5.72
C GLY A 66 -1.37 -0.15 6.81
N GLU A 67 -2.30 0.72 7.20
CA GLU A 67 -2.09 1.78 8.19
C GLU A 67 -1.55 1.22 9.52
N ASP A 68 -2.16 0.13 10.01
CA ASP A 68 -1.80 -0.50 11.29
C ASP A 68 -0.41 -1.14 11.27
N LEU A 69 0.05 -1.63 10.12
CA LEU A 69 1.34 -2.32 9.97
C LEU A 69 2.47 -1.40 9.51
N PHE A 70 2.16 -0.20 9.03
CA PHE A 70 3.16 0.70 8.46
C PHE A 70 4.28 1.09 9.42
N PRO A 71 4.03 1.38 10.73
CA PRO A 71 5.11 1.63 11.68
C PRO A 71 6.04 0.43 11.87
N LEU A 72 5.49 -0.79 11.88
CA LEU A 72 6.28 -2.00 12.00
C LEU A 72 7.08 -2.29 10.72
N PHE A 73 6.50 -2.02 9.55
CA PHE A 73 7.19 -2.08 8.26
C PHE A 73 8.44 -1.18 8.24
N LEU A 74 8.35 0.06 8.72
CA LEU A 74 9.50 0.98 8.80
C LEU A 74 10.59 0.42 9.74
N LYS A 75 10.20 -0.16 10.88
CA LYS A 75 11.15 -0.82 11.80
C LYS A 75 11.86 -2.01 11.15
N VAL A 76 11.12 -2.84 10.39
CA VAL A 76 11.70 -3.96 9.64
C VAL A 76 12.70 -3.46 8.60
N GLN A 77 12.36 -2.43 7.82
CA GLN A 77 13.26 -1.83 6.84
C GLN A 77 14.53 -1.27 7.50
N ARG A 78 14.41 -0.61 8.64
CA ARG A 78 15.53 -0.07 9.38
C ARG A 78 16.45 -1.19 9.89
N ALA A 79 15.88 -2.23 10.47
CA ALA A 79 16.63 -3.39 10.96
C ALA A 79 17.37 -4.11 9.81
N ASP A 80 16.71 -4.32 8.68
CA ASP A 80 17.30 -4.93 7.49
C ASP A 80 18.48 -4.10 6.96
N ASN A 81 18.33 -2.77 6.85
CA ASN A 81 19.42 -1.90 6.43
C ASN A 81 20.60 -1.89 7.40
N LEU A 82 20.35 -1.98 8.69
CA LEU A 82 21.42 -2.07 9.70
C LEU A 82 22.16 -3.41 9.66
N ALA A 83 21.48 -4.49 9.28
CA ALA A 83 22.06 -5.82 9.13
C ALA A 83 22.87 -6.00 7.84
N GLN A 84 22.64 -5.15 6.82
CA GLN A 84 23.36 -5.19 5.55
C GLN A 84 24.74 -4.51 5.65
N SER A 85 25.50 -4.55 4.53
CA SER A 85 26.78 -3.87 4.42
C SER A 85 26.65 -2.36 4.62
N MET A 86 27.77 -1.68 4.95
CA MET A 86 27.80 -0.23 5.14
C MET A 86 27.51 0.57 3.86
N TYR A 87 27.48 -0.09 2.69
CA TYR A 87 27.27 0.57 1.40
C TYR A 87 25.91 1.27 1.33
N LEU A 88 25.94 2.59 1.12
CA LEU A 88 24.77 3.48 1.05
C LEU A 88 23.87 3.41 2.30
N ARG A 89 24.40 2.99 3.45
CA ARG A 89 23.59 2.83 4.68
C ARG A 89 22.97 4.14 5.12
N GLU A 90 23.75 5.22 5.14
CA GLU A 90 23.27 6.54 5.56
C GLU A 90 22.14 7.06 4.67
N GLU A 91 22.30 6.95 3.34
CA GLU A 91 21.25 7.34 2.39
C GLU A 91 19.97 6.53 2.56
N LYS A 92 20.11 5.22 2.78
CA LYS A 92 18.96 4.33 2.99
C LYS A 92 18.23 4.66 4.29
N LEU A 93 18.95 4.96 5.36
CA LEU A 93 18.37 5.36 6.64
C LEU A 93 17.72 6.73 6.54
N ALA A 94 18.37 7.72 5.92
CA ALA A 94 17.81 9.06 5.70
C ALA A 94 16.50 8.99 4.88
N ARG A 95 16.41 8.11 3.89
CA ARG A 95 15.15 7.87 3.16
C ARG A 95 14.05 7.32 4.08
N ILE A 96 14.37 6.34 4.94
CA ILE A 96 13.40 5.78 5.90
C ILE A 96 12.94 6.88 6.87
N ASP A 97 13.84 7.73 7.36
CA ASP A 97 13.52 8.85 8.25
C ASP A 97 12.58 9.85 7.55
N GLY A 98 12.85 10.16 6.27
CA GLY A 98 11.97 11.01 5.46
C GLY A 98 10.57 10.43 5.26
N VAL A 99 10.46 9.12 4.99
CA VAL A 99 9.19 8.42 4.87
C VAL A 99 8.44 8.39 6.22
N GLU A 100 9.14 8.13 7.34
CA GLU A 100 8.56 8.11 8.68
C GLU A 100 8.01 9.47 9.07
N LYS A 101 8.73 10.56 8.78
CA LYS A 101 8.27 11.92 9.00
C LYS A 101 6.97 12.21 8.24
N LEU A 102 6.94 11.92 6.94
CA LEU A 102 5.75 12.11 6.11
C LEU A 102 4.58 11.22 6.54
N TYR A 103 4.84 9.99 6.99
CA TYR A 103 3.81 9.14 7.59
C TYR A 103 3.12 9.83 8.76
N HIS A 104 3.88 10.39 9.70
CA HIS A 104 3.30 11.10 10.85
C HIS A 104 2.50 12.32 10.41
N GLU A 105 2.99 13.11 9.45
CA GLU A 105 2.27 14.27 8.91
C GLU A 105 0.95 13.90 8.24
N ILE A 106 0.94 12.80 7.45
CA ILE A 106 -0.26 12.27 6.78
C ILE A 106 -1.30 11.82 7.80
N MET A 107 -0.84 11.12 8.86
CA MET A 107 -1.72 10.62 9.92
C MET A 107 -2.28 11.76 10.78
N GLU A 108 -1.47 12.76 11.14
CA GLU A 108 -1.91 13.93 11.88
C GLU A 108 -2.95 14.76 11.10
N LYS A 109 -2.77 14.89 9.78
CA LYS A 109 -3.72 15.55 8.88
C LYS A 109 -4.97 14.71 8.58
N HIS A 110 -5.07 13.51 9.12
CA HIS A 110 -6.17 12.56 8.85
C HIS A 110 -6.42 12.35 7.35
N GLN A 111 -5.36 12.33 6.54
CA GLN A 111 -5.51 12.11 5.10
C GLN A 111 -6.03 10.70 4.82
N CYS A 112 -6.87 10.59 3.80
CA CYS A 112 -7.41 9.29 3.40
C CYS A 112 -6.33 8.41 2.76
N VAL A 113 -6.14 7.22 3.32
CA VAL A 113 -5.19 6.21 2.82
C VAL A 113 -5.84 4.84 2.61
N SER A 114 -7.14 4.72 2.87
CA SER A 114 -7.87 3.45 2.75
C SER A 114 -9.34 3.67 2.43
N LEU A 115 -10.03 2.63 1.95
CA LEU A 115 -11.47 2.66 1.71
C LEU A 115 -12.29 2.96 2.97
N LYS A 116 -11.72 2.74 4.18
CA LYS A 116 -12.40 3.04 5.45
C LYS A 116 -12.59 4.53 5.67
N THR A 117 -11.67 5.35 5.17
CA THR A 117 -11.64 6.81 5.35
C THR A 117 -12.03 7.57 4.07
N LEU A 118 -12.43 6.85 3.01
CA LEU A 118 -12.92 7.45 1.77
C LEU A 118 -14.27 8.14 2.03
N ALA A 119 -14.45 9.37 1.54
CA ALA A 119 -15.65 10.17 1.75
C ALA A 119 -16.90 9.65 1.00
N VAL A 120 -16.72 8.73 0.04
CA VAL A 120 -17.80 8.08 -0.72
C VAL A 120 -17.89 6.61 -0.35
N THR A 121 -19.11 6.15 -0.15
CA THR A 121 -19.45 4.73 0.14
C THR A 121 -20.24 4.12 -1.02
N GLY A 122 -20.40 2.79 -1.01
CA GLY A 122 -21.26 2.12 -1.97
C GLY A 122 -22.73 2.59 -1.93
N ARG A 123 -23.22 3.03 -0.76
CA ARG A 123 -24.57 3.59 -0.62
C ARG A 123 -24.71 4.92 -1.38
N ASP A 124 -23.66 5.74 -1.38
CA ASP A 124 -23.65 7.01 -2.09
C ASP A 124 -23.69 6.78 -3.60
N LEU A 125 -22.92 5.79 -4.09
CA LEU A 125 -22.94 5.41 -5.51
C LEU A 125 -24.31 4.87 -5.95
N ILE A 126 -24.99 4.10 -5.09
CA ILE A 126 -26.37 3.63 -5.37
C ILE A 126 -27.35 4.80 -5.42
N ALA A 127 -27.24 5.76 -4.50
CA ALA A 127 -28.08 6.97 -4.51
C ALA A 127 -27.92 7.80 -5.79
N GLU A 128 -26.74 7.76 -6.41
CA GLU A 128 -26.44 8.39 -7.69
C GLU A 128 -26.77 7.51 -8.92
N GLY A 129 -27.46 6.38 -8.71
CA GLY A 129 -27.99 5.53 -9.77
C GLY A 129 -27.12 4.30 -10.13
N MET A 130 -26.02 4.05 -9.45
CA MET A 130 -25.23 2.85 -9.69
C MET A 130 -26.00 1.60 -9.24
N LYS A 131 -26.06 0.57 -10.10
CA LYS A 131 -26.64 -0.71 -9.72
C LYS A 131 -25.71 -1.47 -8.76
N PRO A 132 -26.24 -2.09 -7.68
CA PRO A 132 -25.47 -2.96 -6.83
C PRO A 132 -24.81 -4.11 -7.61
N GLY A 133 -23.50 -4.31 -7.39
CA GLY A 133 -22.78 -5.34 -8.12
C GLY A 133 -21.26 -5.32 -7.85
N PRO A 134 -20.52 -6.29 -8.38
CA PRO A 134 -19.08 -6.41 -8.15
C PRO A 134 -18.27 -5.21 -8.64
N GLN A 135 -18.77 -4.47 -9.64
CA GLN A 135 -18.13 -3.25 -10.15
C GLN A 135 -18.08 -2.11 -9.13
N MET A 136 -18.92 -2.13 -8.08
CA MET A 136 -18.92 -1.10 -7.05
C MET A 136 -17.58 -1.03 -6.30
N GLY A 137 -17.00 -2.19 -5.99
CA GLY A 137 -15.68 -2.26 -5.39
C GLY A 137 -14.58 -1.65 -6.27
N ALA A 138 -14.66 -1.89 -7.58
CA ALA A 138 -13.71 -1.30 -8.55
C ALA A 138 -13.84 0.22 -8.60
N VAL A 139 -15.06 0.76 -8.60
CA VAL A 139 -15.29 2.22 -8.57
C VAL A 139 -14.76 2.85 -7.28
N LEU A 140 -15.02 2.24 -6.12
CA LEU A 140 -14.49 2.75 -4.86
C LEU A 140 -12.95 2.71 -4.83
N GLN A 141 -12.34 1.68 -5.42
CA GLN A 141 -10.90 1.61 -5.55
C GLN A 141 -10.35 2.69 -6.50
N GLU A 142 -11.04 2.96 -7.62
CA GLU A 142 -10.68 4.02 -8.55
C GLU A 142 -10.76 5.40 -7.87
N LEU A 143 -11.81 5.67 -7.10
CA LEU A 143 -11.94 6.90 -6.32
C LEU A 143 -10.85 7.04 -5.25
N LEU A 144 -10.49 5.93 -4.61
CA LEU A 144 -9.39 5.94 -3.64
C LEU A 144 -8.05 6.26 -4.32
N GLU A 145 -7.78 5.74 -5.53
CA GLU A 145 -6.57 6.06 -6.29
C GLU A 145 -6.47 7.57 -6.57
N VAL A 146 -7.60 8.22 -6.90
CA VAL A 146 -7.67 9.69 -7.06
C VAL A 146 -7.29 10.39 -5.77
N VAL A 147 -7.83 9.96 -4.63
CA VAL A 147 -7.55 10.57 -3.32
C VAL A 147 -6.11 10.34 -2.86
N LEU A 148 -5.54 9.17 -3.14
CA LEU A 148 -4.13 8.90 -2.83
C LEU A 148 -3.19 9.85 -3.57
N ASP A 149 -3.59 10.31 -4.74
CA ASP A 149 -2.83 11.29 -5.53
C ASP A 149 -3.13 12.72 -5.10
N GLN A 150 -4.39 13.04 -4.85
CA GLN A 150 -4.92 14.38 -4.55
C GLN A 150 -5.81 14.30 -3.30
N PRO A 151 -5.26 14.39 -2.08
CA PRO A 151 -6.02 14.19 -0.84
C PRO A 151 -7.14 15.20 -0.64
N GLU A 152 -7.05 16.37 -1.26
CA GLU A 152 -8.10 17.42 -1.29
C GLU A 152 -9.35 17.00 -2.08
N MET A 153 -9.27 15.91 -2.85
CA MET A 153 -10.42 15.33 -3.53
C MET A 153 -11.29 14.47 -2.61
N ASN A 154 -10.86 14.18 -1.38
CA ASN A 154 -11.63 13.35 -0.45
C ASN A 154 -12.84 14.11 0.15
N GLU A 155 -13.67 14.62 -0.72
CA GLU A 155 -14.97 15.22 -0.42
C GLU A 155 -16.04 14.52 -1.26
N LYS A 156 -17.21 14.25 -0.65
CA LYS A 156 -18.26 13.45 -1.28
C LYS A 156 -18.69 14.03 -2.62
N GLU A 157 -18.94 15.32 -2.66
CA GLU A 157 -19.43 16.02 -3.86
C GLU A 157 -18.38 16.00 -4.98
N LYS A 158 -17.12 16.22 -4.64
CA LYS A 158 -16.01 16.20 -5.60
C LYS A 158 -15.81 14.81 -6.20
N LEU A 159 -15.82 13.77 -5.36
CA LEU A 159 -15.62 12.39 -5.83
C LEU A 159 -16.79 11.90 -6.67
N LEU A 160 -18.02 12.21 -6.31
CA LEU A 160 -19.20 11.87 -7.11
C LEU A 160 -19.21 12.60 -8.44
N ALA A 161 -18.82 13.89 -8.47
CA ALA A 161 -18.68 14.65 -9.72
C ALA A 161 -17.59 14.03 -10.60
N TRP A 162 -16.42 13.74 -10.03
CA TRP A 162 -15.33 13.09 -10.74
C TRP A 162 -15.74 11.74 -11.32
N TRP A 163 -16.44 10.90 -10.54
CA TRP A 163 -16.93 9.61 -11.00
C TRP A 163 -17.92 9.74 -12.18
N LYS A 164 -18.84 10.69 -12.14
CA LYS A 164 -19.79 10.93 -13.24
C LYS A 164 -19.08 11.34 -14.53
N GLU A 165 -17.97 12.04 -14.41
CA GLU A 165 -17.22 12.57 -15.56
C GLU A 165 -16.24 11.55 -16.15
N HIS A 166 -15.60 10.71 -15.31
CA HIS A 166 -14.48 9.85 -15.68
C HIS A 166 -14.73 8.36 -15.46
N GLY A 167 -15.73 7.97 -14.66
CA GLY A 167 -15.94 6.59 -14.23
C GLY A 167 -16.07 5.60 -15.40
N THR A 168 -15.27 4.57 -15.36
CA THR A 168 -15.18 3.56 -16.42
C THR A 168 -16.45 2.75 -16.61
N CYS A 169 -17.29 2.64 -15.56
CA CYS A 169 -18.56 1.89 -15.63
C CYS A 169 -19.69 2.59 -16.40
N GLN A 170 -19.62 3.91 -16.60
CA GLN A 170 -20.66 4.63 -17.37
C GLN A 170 -20.44 4.58 -18.89
N LYS A 171 -19.21 4.29 -19.34
CA LYS A 171 -18.89 4.21 -20.77
C LYS A 171 -19.43 2.95 -21.46
N ALA A 172 -19.86 1.94 -20.71
CA ALA A 172 -20.39 0.68 -21.25
C ALA A 172 -21.88 0.72 -21.61
N GLU A 173 -22.65 1.72 -21.16
CA GLU A 173 -24.09 1.85 -21.47
C GLU A 173 -24.40 2.85 -22.60
N GLY A 174 -23.39 3.49 -23.18
CA GLY A 174 -23.54 4.55 -24.19
C GLY A 174 -23.31 4.12 -25.67
N THR A 175 -23.21 2.81 -25.97
CA THR A 175 -23.06 2.33 -27.34
C THR A 175 -24.17 1.35 -27.67
N LEU A 176 -25.33 1.88 -28.04
CA LEU A 176 -26.38 1.23 -28.83
C LEU A 176 -26.69 2.11 -30.03
#